data_9e87adc35ca0b5850fff4f7bfb1f1446
#
_entry.id   9e87adc35ca0b5850fff4f7bfb1f1446
#
_cell.length_a   1.000
_cell.length_b   1.000
_cell.length_c   1.000
_cell.angle_alpha   90.00
_cell.angle_beta   90.00
_cell.angle_gamma   90.00
#
_symmetry.space_group_name_H-M   'P 1'
#
loop_
_entity.id
_entity.type
_entity.pdbx_description
1 polymer ?
#
loop_
_entity_poly.entity_id
_entity_poly.type
_entity_poly.pdbx_seq_one_letter_code
_entity_poly.pdbx_strand_id
1 'polypeptide(L)'
;MHIVEFLGRIFLSLLFLIEGFSKIPVQENVIMYMEDYGVPGILFGPAIVLEILFPLLLIVGYKTKWTASIMALFTFAVAIIFHTDFGESMQLMLFLKDIAIAGGFMIIIANGPGKISLDYYFKSKQK
;
A
#
# COMPACT_ATOMS: atom_id res chain seq x y z
N MET A 1 -15.15 4.00 17.94
CA MET A 1 -13.83 4.24 17.32
C MET A 1 -13.31 3.05 16.54
N HIS A 2 -13.75 1.83 16.86
CA HIS A 2 -13.31 0.64 16.14
C HIS A 2 -13.74 0.67 14.66
N ILE A 3 -14.92 1.20 14.39
CA ILE A 3 -15.42 1.34 13.02
C ILE A 3 -14.55 2.32 12.24
N VAL A 4 -14.12 3.41 12.88
CA VAL A 4 -13.25 4.40 12.21
C VAL A 4 -11.91 3.77 11.84
N GLU A 5 -11.32 3.00 12.72
CA GLU A 5 -10.08 2.28 12.43
C GLU A 5 -10.24 1.33 11.25
N PHE A 6 -11.35 0.58 11.24
CA PHE A 6 -11.66 -0.36 10.16
C PHE A 6 -11.85 0.36 8.82
N LEU A 7 -12.63 1.45 8.81
CA LEU A 7 -12.85 2.25 7.62
C LEU A 7 -11.55 2.86 7.08
N GLY A 8 -10.66 3.29 7.98
CA GLY A 8 -9.36 3.81 7.59
C GLY A 8 -8.53 2.76 6.87
N ARG A 9 -8.54 1.51 7.37
CA ARG A 9 -7.84 0.42 6.69
C ARG A 9 -8.44 0.14 5.31
N ILE A 10 -9.77 0.18 5.20
CA ILE A 10 -10.43 -0.02 3.91
C ILE A 10 -10.04 1.08 2.93
N PHE A 11 -10.07 2.34 3.36
CA PHE A 11 -9.76 3.47 2.47
C PHE A 11 -8.31 3.42 1.98
N LEU A 12 -7.37 3.13 2.87
CA LEU A 12 -5.97 2.98 2.47
C LEU A 12 -5.78 1.83 1.47
N SER A 13 -6.48 0.73 1.72
CA SER A 13 -6.37 -0.47 0.88
C SER A 13 -7.01 -0.29 -0.48
N LEU A 14 -8.10 0.47 -0.55
CA LEU A 14 -8.88 0.61 -1.78
C LEU A 14 -8.06 1.21 -2.92
N LEU A 15 -7.23 2.21 -2.63
CA LEU A 15 -6.36 2.82 -3.64
C LEU A 15 -5.46 1.76 -4.29
N PHE A 16 -4.82 0.95 -3.48
CA PHE A 16 -3.88 -0.07 -3.98
C PHE A 16 -4.59 -1.16 -4.76
N LEU A 17 -5.78 -1.56 -4.31
CA LEU A 17 -6.56 -2.55 -5.03
C LEU A 17 -6.97 -2.05 -6.41
N ILE A 18 -7.43 -0.82 -6.50
CA ILE A 18 -7.81 -0.22 -7.77
C ILE A 18 -6.59 -0.09 -8.68
N GLU A 19 -5.49 0.41 -8.16
CA GLU A 19 -4.27 0.55 -8.95
C GLU A 19 -3.71 -0.80 -9.40
N GLY A 20 -3.68 -1.79 -8.51
CA GLY A 20 -3.18 -3.11 -8.84
C GLY A 20 -3.98 -3.78 -9.93
N PHE A 21 -5.29 -3.81 -9.80
CA PHE A 21 -6.16 -4.41 -10.80
C PHE A 21 -6.11 -3.66 -12.14
N SER A 22 -5.98 -2.33 -12.10
CA SER A 22 -5.94 -1.53 -13.33
C SER A 22 -4.66 -1.74 -14.12
N LYS A 23 -3.59 -2.16 -13.50
CA LYS A 23 -2.30 -2.39 -14.16
C LYS A 23 -2.25 -3.70 -14.95
N ILE A 24 -3.05 -4.69 -14.58
CA ILE A 24 -2.99 -6.01 -15.22
C ILE A 24 -3.30 -5.94 -16.72
N PRO A 25 -4.37 -5.27 -17.19
CA PRO A 25 -4.65 -5.21 -18.63
C PRO A 25 -3.61 -4.45 -19.44
N VAL A 26 -2.84 -3.56 -18.81
CA VAL A 26 -1.84 -2.73 -19.49
C VAL A 26 -0.43 -3.08 -19.03
N GLN A 27 -0.19 -4.34 -18.74
CA GLN A 27 1.05 -4.85 -18.18
C GLN A 27 2.28 -4.39 -18.96
N GLU A 28 2.23 -4.48 -20.28
CA GLU A 28 3.38 -4.10 -21.13
C GLU A 28 3.75 -2.64 -20.95
N ASN A 29 2.75 -1.76 -20.91
CA ASN A 29 2.97 -0.33 -20.73
C ASN A 29 3.57 -0.02 -19.35
N VAL A 30 3.10 -0.72 -18.31
CA VAL A 30 3.59 -0.52 -16.95
C VAL A 30 5.05 -0.98 -16.85
N ILE A 31 5.38 -2.13 -17.46
CA ILE A 31 6.75 -2.65 -17.44
C ILE A 31 7.68 -1.68 -18.15
N MET A 32 7.28 -1.13 -19.30
CA MET A 32 8.07 -0.12 -20.00
C MET A 32 8.31 1.11 -19.14
N TYR A 33 7.29 1.57 -18.45
CA TYR A 33 7.39 2.71 -17.55
C TYR A 33 8.38 2.42 -16.42
N MET A 34 8.30 1.23 -15.81
CA MET A 34 9.22 0.81 -14.76
C MET A 34 10.66 0.81 -15.25
N GLU A 35 10.89 0.25 -16.44
CA GLU A 35 12.23 0.14 -17.00
C GLU A 35 12.80 1.50 -17.35
N ASP A 36 11.98 2.45 -17.76
CA ASP A 36 12.39 3.82 -18.00
C ASP A 36 12.95 4.50 -16.76
N TYR A 37 12.50 4.07 -15.57
CA TYR A 37 12.98 4.58 -14.29
C TYR A 37 14.05 3.69 -13.66
N GLY A 38 14.56 2.71 -14.39
CA GLY A 38 15.64 1.85 -13.92
C GLY A 38 15.17 0.68 -13.05
N VAL A 39 13.86 0.40 -13.03
CA VAL A 39 13.31 -0.71 -12.27
C VAL A 39 13.14 -1.91 -13.18
N PRO A 40 13.75 -3.08 -12.86
CA PRO A 40 13.62 -4.26 -13.72
C PRO A 40 12.16 -4.69 -13.89
N GLY A 41 11.78 -5.00 -15.14
CA GLY A 41 10.41 -5.41 -15.45
C GLY A 41 9.97 -6.69 -14.77
N ILE A 42 10.93 -7.54 -14.37
CA ILE A 42 10.61 -8.79 -13.65
C ILE A 42 9.95 -8.51 -12.30
N LEU A 43 10.13 -7.31 -11.74
CA LEU A 43 9.52 -6.93 -10.49
C LEU A 43 8.04 -6.59 -10.62
N PHE A 44 7.49 -6.53 -11.84
CA PHE A 44 6.07 -6.27 -12.04
C PHE A 44 5.19 -7.28 -11.32
N GLY A 45 5.49 -8.58 -11.46
CA GLY A 45 4.73 -9.63 -10.80
C GLY A 45 4.68 -9.49 -9.28
N PRO A 46 5.84 -9.42 -8.62
CA PRO A 46 5.88 -9.20 -7.17
C PRO A 46 5.19 -7.91 -6.73
N ALA A 47 5.32 -6.83 -7.52
CA ALA A 47 4.67 -5.57 -7.19
C ALA A 47 3.14 -5.69 -7.24
N ILE A 48 2.60 -6.38 -8.24
CA ILE A 48 1.15 -6.59 -8.36
C ILE A 48 0.64 -7.45 -7.20
N VAL A 49 1.38 -8.51 -6.83
CA VAL A 49 1.02 -9.33 -5.67
C VAL A 49 0.94 -8.46 -4.42
N LEU A 50 1.93 -7.60 -4.22
CA LEU A 50 1.94 -6.68 -3.08
C LEU A 50 0.76 -5.73 -3.11
N GLU A 51 0.44 -5.17 -4.28
CA GLU A 51 -0.64 -4.20 -4.42
C GLU A 51 -2.05 -4.80 -4.28
N ILE A 52 -2.20 -6.11 -4.47
CA ILE A 52 -3.51 -6.78 -4.37
C ILE A 52 -3.62 -7.56 -3.07
N LEU A 53 -2.65 -8.42 -2.78
CA LEU A 53 -2.72 -9.31 -1.61
C LEU A 53 -2.62 -8.54 -0.30
N PHE A 54 -1.64 -7.65 -0.19
CA PHE A 54 -1.38 -6.97 1.07
C PHE A 54 -2.51 -6.03 1.48
N PRO A 55 -3.13 -5.26 0.55
CA PRO A 55 -4.33 -4.50 0.93
C PRO A 55 -5.46 -5.38 1.44
N LEU A 56 -5.65 -6.57 0.86
CA LEU A 56 -6.67 -7.50 1.36
C LEU A 56 -6.35 -7.98 2.77
N LEU A 57 -5.08 -8.27 3.05
CA LEU A 57 -4.64 -8.62 4.40
C LEU A 57 -4.87 -7.47 5.38
N LEU A 58 -4.66 -6.24 4.93
CA LEU A 58 -4.89 -5.06 5.76
C LEU A 58 -6.37 -4.87 6.08
N ILE A 59 -7.26 -5.10 5.09
CA ILE A 59 -8.71 -4.99 5.31
C ILE A 59 -9.16 -5.98 6.37
N VAL A 60 -8.75 -7.26 6.24
CA VAL A 60 -9.13 -8.27 7.23
C VAL A 60 -8.37 -8.12 8.54
N GLY A 61 -7.26 -7.39 8.54
CA GLY A 61 -6.47 -7.14 9.74
C GLY A 61 -5.63 -8.35 10.18
N TYR A 62 -5.03 -9.06 9.21
CA TYR A 62 -4.17 -10.19 9.49
C TYR A 62 -2.71 -9.76 9.40
N LYS A 63 -1.95 -10.01 10.48
CA LYS A 63 -0.55 -9.59 10.63
C LYS A 63 -0.40 -8.11 10.26
N THR A 64 -1.25 -7.29 10.82
CA THR A 64 -1.48 -5.91 10.38
C THR A 64 -0.24 -5.06 10.45
N LYS A 65 0.54 -5.16 11.53
CA LYS A 65 1.76 -4.34 11.67
C LYS A 65 2.80 -4.69 10.62
N TRP A 66 2.98 -5.97 10.31
CA TRP A 66 3.89 -6.41 9.25
C TRP A 66 3.40 -5.94 7.88
N THR A 67 2.11 -6.15 7.61
CA THR A 67 1.51 -5.76 6.34
C THR A 67 1.63 -4.26 6.13
N ALA A 68 1.29 -3.46 7.13
CA ALA A 68 1.37 -2.00 7.04
C ALA A 68 2.82 -1.54 6.88
N SER A 69 3.78 -2.20 7.54
CA SER A 69 5.20 -1.85 7.40
C SER A 69 5.68 -2.06 5.98
N ILE A 70 5.34 -3.19 5.38
CA ILE A 70 5.72 -3.50 3.99
C ILE A 70 5.06 -2.51 3.03
N MET A 71 3.78 -2.21 3.25
CA MET A 71 3.06 -1.26 2.41
C MET A 71 3.64 0.15 2.52
N ALA A 72 4.03 0.56 3.73
CA ALA A 72 4.66 1.87 3.94
C ALA A 72 5.99 1.96 3.20
N LEU A 73 6.82 0.93 3.30
CA LEU A 73 8.10 0.89 2.60
C LEU A 73 7.92 0.92 1.09
N PHE A 74 6.96 0.14 0.59
CA PHE A 74 6.66 0.10 -0.84
C PHE A 74 6.21 1.47 -1.35
N THR A 75 5.28 2.11 -0.63
CA THR A 75 4.75 3.41 -1.01
C THR A 75 5.84 4.47 -1.00
N PHE A 76 6.70 4.45 0.01
CA PHE A 76 7.81 5.39 0.12
C PHE A 76 8.80 5.18 -1.02
N ALA A 77 9.11 3.92 -1.36
CA ALA A 77 10.01 3.61 -2.46
C ALA A 77 9.45 4.09 -3.80
N VAL A 78 8.16 3.87 -4.03
CA VAL A 78 7.50 4.34 -5.26
C VAL A 78 7.57 5.86 -5.37
N ALA A 79 7.35 6.57 -4.25
CA ALA A 79 7.43 8.03 -4.24
C ALA A 79 8.84 8.51 -4.65
N ILE A 80 9.88 7.88 -4.10
CA ILE A 80 11.26 8.29 -4.39
C ILE A 80 11.66 7.91 -5.81
N ILE A 81 11.25 6.73 -6.30
CA ILE A 81 11.68 6.25 -7.60
C ILE A 81 10.94 6.96 -8.74
N PHE A 82 9.61 7.13 -8.61
CA PHE A 82 8.78 7.55 -9.74
C PHE A 82 8.28 8.99 -9.66
N HIS A 83 8.34 9.64 -8.50
CA HIS A 83 7.67 10.92 -8.28
C HIS A 83 8.60 12.01 -7.75
N THR A 84 9.87 11.99 -8.15
CA THR A 84 10.83 13.01 -7.71
C THR A 84 11.19 14.02 -8.80
N ASP A 85 10.59 13.93 -9.97
CA ASP A 85 10.77 14.94 -11.01
C ASP A 85 9.88 16.15 -10.72
N PHE A 86 10.31 16.97 -9.77
CA PHE A 86 9.51 18.10 -9.28
C PHE A 86 9.40 19.26 -10.28
N GLY A 87 10.05 19.15 -11.44
CA GLY A 87 9.84 20.09 -12.52
C GLY A 87 8.43 20.04 -13.08
N GLU A 88 7.74 18.91 -12.92
CA GLU A 88 6.33 18.77 -13.28
C GLU A 88 5.46 18.91 -12.04
N SER A 89 4.44 19.80 -12.13
CA SER A 89 3.59 20.08 -10.97
C SER A 89 2.84 18.86 -10.46
N MET A 90 2.43 17.97 -11.36
CA MET A 90 1.72 16.75 -10.99
C MET A 90 2.61 15.81 -10.16
N GLN A 91 3.91 15.78 -10.45
CA GLN A 91 4.85 14.90 -9.73
C GLN A 91 4.94 15.27 -8.26
N LEU A 92 4.97 16.56 -7.94
CA LEU A 92 4.98 16.98 -6.54
C LEU A 92 3.73 16.51 -5.80
N MET A 93 2.57 16.64 -6.43
CA MET A 93 1.31 16.18 -5.83
C MET A 93 1.32 14.67 -5.60
N LEU A 94 1.81 13.90 -6.56
CA LEU A 94 1.89 12.44 -6.42
C LEU A 94 2.86 12.04 -5.32
N PHE A 95 4.00 12.73 -5.23
CA PHE A 95 4.96 12.49 -4.16
C PHE A 95 4.34 12.74 -2.78
N LEU A 96 3.70 13.89 -2.62
CA LEU A 96 3.07 14.24 -1.35
C LEU A 96 1.92 13.30 -1.00
N LYS A 97 1.15 12.87 -1.99
CA LYS A 97 0.09 11.88 -1.80
C LYS A 97 0.66 10.59 -1.23
N ASP A 98 1.74 10.10 -1.82
CA ASP A 98 2.37 8.86 -1.36
C ASP A 98 2.95 9.00 0.04
N ILE A 99 3.55 10.16 0.35
CA ILE A 99 4.05 10.42 1.70
C ILE A 99 2.89 10.42 2.72
N ALA A 100 1.75 11.01 2.35
CA ALA A 100 0.56 11.01 3.22
C ALA A 100 0.03 9.59 3.45
N ILE A 101 0.02 8.77 2.40
CA ILE A 101 -0.42 7.37 2.50
C ILE A 101 0.54 6.58 3.40
N ALA A 102 1.84 6.76 3.21
CA ALA A 102 2.84 6.12 4.07
C ALA A 102 2.65 6.54 5.54
N GLY A 103 2.32 7.81 5.78
CA GLY A 103 1.99 8.29 7.12
C GLY A 103 0.80 7.57 7.73
N GLY A 104 -0.23 7.31 6.93
CA GLY A 104 -1.38 6.52 7.36
C GLY A 104 -0.98 5.10 7.80
N PHE A 105 -0.13 4.45 7.01
CA PHE A 105 0.39 3.13 7.39
C PHE A 105 1.21 3.18 8.68
N MET A 106 2.00 4.24 8.86
CA MET A 106 2.80 4.41 10.08
C MET A 106 1.91 4.49 11.33
N ILE A 107 0.77 5.16 11.23
CA ILE A 107 -0.19 5.23 12.34
C ILE A 107 -0.72 3.83 12.66
N ILE A 108 -1.02 3.03 11.64
CA ILE A 108 -1.45 1.64 11.82
C ILE A 108 -0.35 0.81 12.49
N ILE A 109 0.91 0.99 12.07
CA ILE A 109 2.04 0.30 12.67
C ILE A 109 2.13 0.61 14.16
N ALA A 110 1.96 1.88 14.52
CA ALA A 110 2.08 2.33 15.91
C ALA A 110 0.93 1.84 16.78
N ASN A 111 -0.29 1.86 16.26
CA ASN A 111 -1.50 1.60 17.06
C ASN A 111 -2.07 0.19 16.89
N GLY A 112 -1.65 -0.54 15.87
CA GLY A 112 -2.17 -1.87 15.57
C GLY A 112 -3.48 -1.83 14.79
N PRO A 113 -4.11 -3.01 14.61
CA PRO A 113 -5.24 -3.15 13.68
C PRO A 113 -6.58 -2.66 14.20
N GLY A 114 -6.71 -2.46 15.53
CA GLY A 114 -8.01 -2.20 16.12
C GLY A 114 -8.75 -3.50 16.41
N LYS A 115 -9.98 -3.38 16.95
CA LYS A 115 -10.76 -4.53 17.41
C LYS A 115 -11.50 -5.25 16.29
N ILE A 116 -11.72 -4.60 15.15
CA ILE A 116 -12.36 -5.24 13.99
C ILE A 116 -11.24 -5.77 13.08
N SER A 117 -10.69 -6.93 13.46
CA SER A 117 -9.55 -7.50 12.71
C SER A 117 -9.36 -8.96 13.10
N LEU A 118 -8.76 -9.74 12.21
CA LEU A 118 -8.38 -11.12 12.50
C LEU A 118 -7.30 -11.18 13.57
N ASP A 119 -6.36 -10.24 13.59
CA ASP A 119 -5.33 -10.19 14.63
C ASP A 119 -5.94 -10.10 16.03
N TYR A 120 -6.93 -9.24 16.19
CA TYR A 120 -7.63 -9.11 17.47
C TYR A 120 -8.40 -10.39 17.81
N TYR A 121 -9.07 -10.96 16.81
CA TYR A 121 -9.83 -12.21 16.99
C TYR A 121 -8.93 -13.34 17.47
N PHE A 122 -7.79 -13.53 16.81
CA PHE A 122 -6.84 -14.59 17.20
C PHE A 122 -6.23 -14.33 18.57
N LYS A 123 -5.92 -13.08 18.88
CA LYS A 123 -5.36 -12.72 20.17
C LYS A 123 -6.37 -13.00 21.31
N SER A 124 -7.64 -12.68 21.09
CA SER A 124 -8.67 -12.91 22.10
C SER A 124 -8.90 -14.40 22.35
N LYS A 125 -8.72 -15.23 21.33
CA LYS A 125 -8.86 -16.69 21.47
C LYS A 125 -7.72 -17.35 22.24
N GLN A 126 -6.56 -16.70 22.27
CA GLN A 126 -5.40 -17.24 23.00
C GLN A 126 -5.47 -16.98 24.50
N LYS A 127 -6.45 -16.21 24.94
CA LYS A 127 -6.72 -16.00 26.38
C LYS A 127 -7.76 -17.04 26.87
#